data_f1d2a6ae79bfcc847ca2aac22178bbc7
#
_entry.id   f1d2a6ae79bfcc847ca2aac22178bbc7
#
_cell.length_a   1.000
_cell.length_b   1.000
_cell.length_c   1.000
_cell.angle_alpha   90.00
_cell.angle_beta   90.00
_cell.angle_gamma   90.00
#
_symmetry.space_group_name_H-M   'P 1'
#
loop_
_entity.id
_entity.type
_entity.pdbx_description
1 polymer ?
#
loop_
_entity_poly.entity_id
_entity_poly.type
_entity_poly.pdbx_seq_one_letter_code
_entity_poly.pdbx_strand_id
1 'polypeptide(L)'
;MLGKAAPGAAMNYETIIVERRGKVGLIRLNRPQALNALNSALERELEAALDAFAADAAIGCMVITGSDKAFAAGADIREMADKSFAEAFLGEFVSSWDRVAHMRKPVIAAVAGFALGGGCELAMQCDLIIAADNAKFGQPEIKLGVIPGIGGTQRLTRAVGKAKAMDLILTGRMMDAQEAERSGLVARILPLASLVEEAVKIAETIASMSLPSVLAAKEAVNRAFETSLAEGVRFERRVFHSLFATADQKEGMAAFIAKRPPKFENK
;
A
#
# COMPACT_ATOMS: atom_id res chain seq x y z
N MET A 1 -18.03 -7.70 22.73
CA MET A 1 -18.56 -8.48 21.58
C MET A 1 -18.86 -7.49 20.46
N LEU A 2 -17.94 -7.29 19.53
CA LEU A 2 -18.16 -6.46 18.33
C LEU A 2 -18.84 -7.36 17.30
N GLY A 3 -20.04 -6.98 16.91
CA GLY A 3 -20.85 -7.70 15.93
C GLY A 3 -20.14 -7.76 14.57
N LYS A 4 -19.94 -8.98 14.05
CA LYS A 4 -19.50 -9.19 12.68
C LYS A 4 -20.60 -8.64 11.75
N ALA A 5 -20.27 -7.58 11.01
CA ALA A 5 -21.13 -7.12 9.93
C ALA A 5 -21.28 -8.23 8.89
N ALA A 6 -22.51 -8.48 8.43
CA ALA A 6 -22.81 -9.46 7.40
C ALA A 6 -22.15 -9.05 6.07
N PRO A 7 -21.61 -10.00 5.27
CA PRO A 7 -21.06 -9.69 3.95
C PRO A 7 -22.23 -9.30 3.02
N GLY A 8 -22.25 -8.04 2.57
CA GLY A 8 -23.22 -7.57 1.57
C GLY A 8 -23.92 -6.25 1.85
N ALA A 9 -23.77 -5.62 3.00
CA ALA A 9 -24.26 -4.26 3.19
C ALA A 9 -23.36 -3.29 2.42
N ALA A 10 -23.91 -2.54 1.45
CA ALA A 10 -23.22 -1.42 0.83
C ALA A 10 -22.88 -0.40 1.93
N MET A 11 -21.64 -0.38 2.38
CA MET A 11 -21.18 0.67 3.29
C MET A 11 -21.16 1.97 2.49
N ASN A 12 -21.94 2.95 2.91
CA ASN A 12 -21.87 4.29 2.34
C ASN A 12 -20.63 4.98 2.90
N TYR A 13 -19.61 5.08 2.07
CA TYR A 13 -18.41 5.84 2.35
C TYR A 13 -18.56 7.27 1.85
N GLU A 14 -18.07 8.25 2.60
CA GLU A 14 -18.10 9.67 2.25
C GLU A 14 -16.79 10.14 1.65
N THR A 15 -15.66 9.56 2.10
CA THR A 15 -14.29 9.99 1.79
C THR A 15 -13.54 9.05 0.86
N ILE A 16 -14.12 7.88 0.56
CA ILE A 16 -13.57 6.92 -0.40
C ILE A 16 -14.67 6.37 -1.31
N ILE A 17 -14.26 5.83 -2.46
CA ILE A 17 -15.10 5.05 -3.35
C ILE A 17 -14.52 3.64 -3.40
N VAL A 18 -15.35 2.63 -3.17
CA VAL A 18 -14.94 1.23 -3.12
C VAL A 18 -15.61 0.46 -4.25
N GLU A 19 -14.80 -0.22 -5.05
CA GLU A 19 -15.25 -1.04 -6.17
C GLU A 19 -14.63 -2.44 -6.07
N ARG A 20 -15.37 -3.44 -6.55
CA ARG A 20 -14.84 -4.77 -6.81
C ARG A 20 -14.65 -4.97 -8.31
N ARG A 21 -13.42 -5.28 -8.71
CA ARG A 21 -13.03 -5.61 -10.09
C ARG A 21 -12.54 -7.07 -10.15
N GLY A 22 -13.44 -8.01 -10.42
CA GLY A 22 -13.11 -9.43 -10.39
C GLY A 22 -12.58 -9.89 -9.02
N LYS A 23 -11.30 -10.28 -8.96
CA LYS A 23 -10.59 -10.67 -7.73
C LYS A 23 -9.81 -9.51 -7.08
N VAL A 24 -10.02 -8.28 -7.53
CA VAL A 24 -9.33 -7.08 -7.06
C VAL A 24 -10.29 -6.17 -6.31
N GLY A 25 -9.88 -5.71 -5.12
CA GLY A 25 -10.53 -4.62 -4.39
C GLY A 25 -9.89 -3.29 -4.80
N LEU A 26 -10.67 -2.38 -5.38
CA LEU A 26 -10.22 -1.04 -5.75
C LEU A 26 -10.79 -0.01 -4.77
N ILE A 27 -9.92 0.77 -4.14
CA ILE A 27 -10.27 1.86 -3.23
C ILE A 27 -9.74 3.16 -3.84
N ARG A 28 -10.65 4.12 -4.06
CA ARG A 28 -10.29 5.46 -4.52
C ARG A 28 -10.52 6.46 -3.41
N LEU A 29 -9.47 7.18 -3.02
CA LEU A 29 -9.59 8.32 -2.11
C LEU A 29 -10.42 9.41 -2.77
N ASN A 30 -11.41 9.95 -2.07
CA ASN A 30 -12.43 10.84 -2.64
C ASN A 30 -12.70 12.06 -1.76
N ARG A 31 -11.66 12.82 -1.49
CA ARG A 31 -11.73 14.18 -0.91
C ARG A 31 -11.10 15.20 -1.87
N PRO A 32 -11.62 15.37 -3.11
CA PRO A 32 -10.96 16.16 -4.16
C PRO A 32 -10.80 17.63 -3.79
N GLN A 33 -11.71 18.18 -2.98
CA GLN A 33 -11.66 19.58 -2.49
C GLN A 33 -10.47 19.83 -1.55
N ALA A 34 -9.92 18.78 -0.93
CA ALA A 34 -8.75 18.81 -0.05
C ALA A 34 -7.54 18.08 -0.65
N LEU A 35 -7.52 17.83 -1.97
CA LEU A 35 -6.48 17.02 -2.64
C LEU A 35 -6.23 15.68 -1.93
N ASN A 36 -7.29 15.04 -1.44
CA ASN A 36 -7.28 13.80 -0.68
C ASN A 36 -6.42 13.85 0.61
N ALA A 37 -6.32 15.02 1.26
CA ALA A 37 -5.63 15.14 2.54
C ALA A 37 -6.22 14.12 3.54
N LEU A 38 -5.32 13.45 4.25
CA LEU A 38 -5.64 12.35 5.17
C LEU A 38 -6.20 12.91 6.48
N ASN A 39 -7.42 12.53 6.82
CA ASN A 39 -8.08 12.87 8.08
C ASN A 39 -8.67 11.63 8.73
N SER A 40 -9.10 11.75 9.96
CA SER A 40 -9.63 10.64 10.76
C SER A 40 -10.87 9.95 10.14
N ALA A 41 -11.67 10.68 9.33
CA ALA A 41 -12.81 10.07 8.62
C ALA A 41 -12.34 9.16 7.50
N LEU A 42 -11.41 9.64 6.66
CA LEU A 42 -10.81 8.86 5.57
C LEU A 42 -10.08 7.63 6.11
N GLU A 43 -9.35 7.78 7.23
CA GLU A 43 -8.66 6.68 7.90
C GLU A 43 -9.62 5.55 8.26
N ARG A 44 -10.66 5.86 9.04
CA ARG A 44 -11.65 4.86 9.46
C ARG A 44 -12.32 4.15 8.28
N GLU A 45 -12.66 4.90 7.23
CA GLU A 45 -13.30 4.32 6.05
C GLU A 45 -12.33 3.44 5.25
N LEU A 46 -11.07 3.88 5.10
CA LEU A 46 -10.02 3.09 4.45
C LEU A 46 -9.77 1.78 5.19
N GLU A 47 -9.63 1.83 6.52
CA GLU A 47 -9.48 0.63 7.35
C GLU A 47 -10.65 -0.33 7.19
N ALA A 48 -11.89 0.18 7.27
CA ALA A 48 -13.09 -0.63 7.12
C ALA A 48 -13.15 -1.32 5.74
N ALA A 49 -12.80 -0.60 4.66
CA ALA A 49 -12.76 -1.15 3.31
C ALA A 49 -11.66 -2.22 3.15
N LEU A 50 -10.47 -1.96 3.69
CA LEU A 50 -9.35 -2.91 3.69
C LEU A 50 -9.70 -4.19 4.45
N ASP A 51 -10.34 -4.07 5.62
CA ASP A 51 -10.76 -5.21 6.42
C ASP A 51 -11.84 -6.04 5.73
N ALA A 52 -12.79 -5.37 5.07
CA ALA A 52 -13.80 -6.06 4.27
C ALA A 52 -13.16 -6.87 3.12
N PHE A 53 -12.22 -6.28 2.38
CA PHE A 53 -11.49 -7.00 1.33
C PHE A 53 -10.55 -8.08 1.87
N ALA A 54 -9.95 -7.88 3.03
CA ALA A 54 -9.12 -8.90 3.68
C ALA A 54 -9.94 -10.14 4.05
N ALA A 55 -11.18 -9.94 4.53
CA ALA A 55 -12.09 -11.02 4.92
C ALA A 55 -12.75 -11.72 3.72
N ASP A 56 -12.85 -11.07 2.56
CA ASP A 56 -13.47 -11.65 1.36
C ASP A 56 -12.49 -12.64 0.68
N ALA A 57 -12.78 -13.93 0.76
CA ALA A 57 -11.97 -14.98 0.13
C ALA A 57 -11.85 -14.85 -1.41
N ALA A 58 -12.74 -14.13 -2.04
CA ALA A 58 -12.72 -13.91 -3.49
C ALA A 58 -11.80 -12.74 -3.91
N ILE A 59 -11.30 -11.94 -2.98
CA ILE A 59 -10.32 -10.89 -3.24
C ILE A 59 -8.91 -11.40 -2.98
N GLY A 60 -8.03 -11.29 -3.96
CA GLY A 60 -6.63 -11.73 -3.88
C GLY A 60 -5.63 -10.57 -3.77
N CYS A 61 -5.99 -9.37 -4.25
CA CYS A 61 -5.14 -8.18 -4.23
C CYS A 61 -6.00 -6.92 -4.13
N MET A 62 -5.42 -5.83 -3.62
CA MET A 62 -6.08 -4.53 -3.50
C MET A 62 -5.31 -3.45 -4.23
N VAL A 63 -6.00 -2.42 -4.70
CA VAL A 63 -5.42 -1.22 -5.31
C VAL A 63 -5.98 -0.01 -4.57
N ILE A 64 -5.10 0.88 -4.12
CA ILE A 64 -5.45 2.21 -3.59
C ILE A 64 -5.04 3.25 -4.61
N THR A 65 -5.92 4.18 -4.93
CA THR A 65 -5.66 5.29 -5.85
C THR A 65 -6.32 6.57 -5.37
N GLY A 66 -6.00 7.69 -6.00
CA GLY A 66 -6.63 8.98 -5.75
C GLY A 66 -7.30 9.56 -6.99
N SER A 67 -7.10 10.84 -7.21
CA SER A 67 -7.48 11.57 -8.44
C SER A 67 -6.25 11.81 -9.32
N ASP A 68 -6.48 12.27 -10.55
CA ASP A 68 -5.40 12.64 -11.47
C ASP A 68 -4.50 13.77 -10.94
N LYS A 69 -5.03 14.60 -10.02
CA LYS A 69 -4.32 15.74 -9.41
C LYS A 69 -3.56 15.36 -8.16
N ALA A 70 -4.09 14.41 -7.38
CA ALA A 70 -3.46 13.98 -6.14
C ALA A 70 -3.89 12.55 -5.77
N PHE A 71 -2.92 11.73 -5.47
CA PHE A 71 -3.14 10.52 -4.68
C PHE A 71 -3.59 10.94 -3.27
N ALA A 72 -2.71 11.62 -2.52
CA ALA A 72 -3.02 12.33 -1.27
C ALA A 72 -1.93 13.37 -1.00
N ALA A 73 -2.32 14.61 -0.71
CA ALA A 73 -1.40 15.74 -0.57
C ALA A 73 -0.88 15.96 0.88
N GLY A 74 -1.02 14.97 1.75
CA GLY A 74 -0.54 15.00 3.13
C GLY A 74 -1.63 14.78 4.16
N ALA A 75 -1.31 15.00 5.44
CA ALA A 75 -2.27 15.00 6.52
C ALA A 75 -3.16 16.27 6.46
N ASP A 76 -4.39 16.15 6.96
CA ASP A 76 -5.25 17.31 7.12
C ASP A 76 -4.74 18.17 8.30
N ILE A 77 -4.07 19.27 7.99
CA ILE A 77 -3.41 20.14 8.97
C ILE A 77 -4.38 20.65 10.05
N ARG A 78 -5.67 20.77 9.73
CA ARG A 78 -6.69 21.23 10.69
C ARG A 78 -6.88 20.27 11.86
N GLU A 79 -6.61 18.98 11.68
CA GLU A 79 -6.71 17.98 12.74
C GLU A 79 -5.49 17.96 13.66
N MET A 80 -4.39 18.64 13.29
CA MET A 80 -3.15 18.59 14.05
C MET A 80 -2.62 19.95 14.54
N ALA A 81 -3.07 21.05 13.93
CA ALA A 81 -2.51 22.38 14.16
C ALA A 81 -2.51 22.82 15.64
N ASP A 82 -3.57 22.49 16.37
CA ASP A 82 -3.77 22.92 17.75
C ASP A 82 -3.39 21.85 18.79
N LYS A 83 -2.87 20.68 18.36
CA LYS A 83 -2.49 19.61 19.30
C LYS A 83 -1.27 19.99 20.12
N SER A 84 -1.40 19.82 21.44
CA SER A 84 -0.27 19.86 22.36
C SER A 84 0.58 18.60 22.27
N PHE A 85 1.81 18.65 22.78
CA PHE A 85 2.65 17.47 22.92
C PHE A 85 1.96 16.34 23.71
N ALA A 86 1.31 16.69 24.82
CA ALA A 86 0.62 15.71 25.65
C ALA A 86 -0.53 15.01 24.91
N GLU A 87 -1.34 15.73 24.16
CA GLU A 87 -2.43 15.17 23.35
C GLU A 87 -1.91 14.27 22.22
N ALA A 88 -0.86 14.69 21.54
CA ALA A 88 -0.26 13.90 20.47
C ALA A 88 0.41 12.62 21.03
N PHE A 89 1.16 12.76 22.13
CA PHE A 89 1.93 11.66 22.72
C PHE A 89 1.04 10.63 23.43
N LEU A 90 0.12 11.06 24.29
CA LEU A 90 -0.76 10.16 25.04
C LEU A 90 -1.86 9.57 24.17
N GLY A 91 -2.28 10.27 23.13
CA GLY A 91 -3.27 9.79 22.15
C GLY A 91 -2.67 8.96 21.04
N GLU A 92 -1.36 8.67 21.05
CA GLU A 92 -0.66 7.95 19.98
C GLU A 92 -1.04 8.47 18.58
N PHE A 93 -1.08 9.81 18.43
CA PHE A 93 -1.55 10.45 17.21
C PHE A 93 -0.80 9.90 15.97
N VAL A 94 -1.55 9.52 14.95
CA VAL A 94 -1.15 8.88 13.67
C VAL A 94 -0.72 7.41 13.74
N SER A 95 -0.69 6.76 14.90
CA SER A 95 -0.29 5.34 15.01
C SER A 95 -1.22 4.38 14.27
N SER A 96 -2.50 4.71 14.17
CA SER A 96 -3.53 3.93 13.47
C SER A 96 -3.32 3.86 11.95
N TRP A 97 -2.58 4.81 11.35
CA TRP A 97 -2.28 4.81 9.92
C TRP A 97 -1.42 3.62 9.43
N ASP A 98 -0.89 2.78 10.31
CA ASP A 98 -0.08 1.61 9.94
C ASP A 98 -0.90 0.42 9.37
N ARG A 99 -2.24 0.54 9.28
CA ARG A 99 -3.13 -0.56 8.87
C ARG A 99 -2.77 -1.13 7.50
N VAL A 100 -2.42 -0.31 6.51
CA VAL A 100 -2.05 -0.75 5.16
C VAL A 100 -0.79 -1.63 5.19
N ALA A 101 0.23 -1.24 5.96
CA ALA A 101 1.48 -1.99 6.10
C ALA A 101 1.26 -3.39 6.72
N HIS A 102 0.21 -3.55 7.53
CA HIS A 102 -0.14 -4.81 8.20
C HIS A 102 -1.12 -5.68 7.41
N MET A 103 -1.52 -5.28 6.20
CA MET A 103 -2.40 -6.09 5.36
C MET A 103 -1.66 -7.35 4.90
N ARG A 104 -2.28 -8.52 5.07
CA ARG A 104 -1.69 -9.78 4.58
C ARG A 104 -1.78 -9.91 3.07
N LYS A 105 -2.93 -9.55 2.47
CA LYS A 105 -3.09 -9.54 1.02
C LYS A 105 -2.31 -8.38 0.41
N PRO A 106 -1.74 -8.54 -0.79
CA PRO A 106 -1.02 -7.46 -1.47
C PRO A 106 -1.88 -6.22 -1.71
N VAL A 107 -1.26 -5.06 -1.54
CA VAL A 107 -1.85 -3.74 -1.80
C VAL A 107 -0.94 -2.97 -2.74
N ILE A 108 -1.49 -2.44 -3.83
CA ILE A 108 -0.81 -1.61 -4.81
C ILE A 108 -1.24 -0.15 -4.62
N ALA A 109 -0.30 0.77 -4.54
CA ALA A 109 -0.58 2.20 -4.69
C ALA A 109 -0.50 2.59 -6.17
N ALA A 110 -1.62 3.03 -6.76
CA ALA A 110 -1.66 3.63 -8.10
C ALA A 110 -1.67 5.16 -7.94
N VAL A 111 -0.49 5.77 -8.10
CA VAL A 111 -0.23 7.17 -7.73
C VAL A 111 -0.23 8.07 -8.94
N ALA A 112 -1.16 9.05 -8.98
CA ALA A 112 -1.14 10.16 -9.92
C ALA A 112 -1.09 11.49 -9.17
N GLY A 113 -0.49 12.51 -9.78
CA GLY A 113 -0.35 13.83 -9.17
C GLY A 113 0.43 13.79 -7.85
N PHE A 114 -0.04 14.50 -6.85
CA PHE A 114 0.68 14.66 -5.58
C PHE A 114 0.51 13.47 -4.64
N ALA A 115 1.63 12.89 -4.19
CA ALA A 115 1.75 12.00 -3.04
C ALA A 115 2.76 12.65 -2.08
N LEU A 116 2.29 13.45 -1.13
CA LEU A 116 3.15 14.27 -0.28
C LEU A 116 2.92 13.96 1.20
N GLY A 117 3.97 14.05 2.02
CA GLY A 117 3.88 13.83 3.45
C GLY A 117 3.17 12.51 3.78
N GLY A 118 2.15 12.55 4.62
CA GLY A 118 1.33 11.39 4.95
C GLY A 118 0.80 10.64 3.72
N GLY A 119 0.50 11.34 2.62
CA GLY A 119 0.09 10.69 1.37
C GLY A 119 1.21 9.89 0.70
N CYS A 120 2.45 10.37 0.76
CA CYS A 120 3.62 9.60 0.33
C CYS A 120 3.88 8.43 1.28
N GLU A 121 3.68 8.63 2.58
CA GLU A 121 3.81 7.60 3.61
C GLU A 121 2.78 6.48 3.40
N LEU A 122 1.51 6.83 3.10
CA LEU A 122 0.47 5.86 2.75
C LEU A 122 0.83 5.05 1.49
N ALA A 123 1.37 5.71 0.45
CA ALA A 123 1.83 5.01 -0.75
C ALA A 123 2.98 4.03 -0.43
N MET A 124 3.93 4.42 0.44
CA MET A 124 5.06 3.58 0.86
C MET A 124 4.67 2.42 1.80
N GLN A 125 3.49 2.44 2.40
CA GLN A 125 2.95 1.31 3.15
C GLN A 125 2.40 0.22 2.25
N CYS A 126 2.06 0.54 1.00
CA CYS A 126 1.67 -0.44 0.01
C CYS A 126 2.88 -1.31 -0.42
N ASP A 127 2.61 -2.49 -0.95
CA ASP A 127 3.66 -3.44 -1.34
C ASP A 127 4.43 -2.99 -2.59
N LEU A 128 3.78 -2.25 -3.47
CA LEU A 128 4.44 -1.61 -4.60
C LEU A 128 3.71 -0.34 -5.02
N ILE A 129 4.47 0.60 -5.58
CA ILE A 129 3.96 1.85 -6.13
C ILE A 129 4.05 1.79 -7.66
N ILE A 130 2.92 1.97 -8.32
CA ILE A 130 2.80 2.23 -9.75
C ILE A 130 2.47 3.71 -9.91
N ALA A 131 3.30 4.46 -10.62
CA ALA A 131 3.14 5.89 -10.75
C ALA A 131 2.64 6.28 -12.14
N ALA A 132 1.80 7.30 -12.21
CA ALA A 132 1.60 8.03 -13.46
C ALA A 132 2.81 8.91 -13.78
N ASP A 133 2.98 9.26 -15.03
CA ASP A 133 4.05 10.16 -15.53
C ASP A 133 4.00 11.56 -14.89
N ASN A 134 2.82 12.00 -14.43
CA ASN A 134 2.62 13.27 -13.72
C ASN A 134 2.83 13.18 -12.20
N ALA A 135 3.16 12.02 -11.63
CA ALA A 135 3.26 11.84 -10.19
C ALA A 135 4.41 12.64 -9.57
N LYS A 136 4.17 13.17 -8.38
CA LYS A 136 5.15 13.90 -7.57
C LYS A 136 5.15 13.34 -6.15
N PHE A 137 6.32 13.00 -5.64
CA PHE A 137 6.54 12.44 -4.31
C PHE A 137 7.37 13.37 -3.46
N GLY A 138 7.13 13.40 -2.16
CA GLY A 138 7.94 14.19 -1.24
C GLY A 138 7.50 14.09 0.21
N GLN A 139 8.41 14.53 1.11
CA GLN A 139 8.18 14.61 2.56
C GLN A 139 8.41 16.06 3.01
N PRO A 140 7.45 16.99 2.79
CA PRO A 140 7.65 18.40 3.04
C PRO A 140 7.36 18.85 4.47
N GLU A 141 7.21 17.93 5.43
CA GLU A 141 6.81 18.19 6.82
C GLU A 141 7.72 19.18 7.54
N ILE A 142 8.99 19.23 7.15
CA ILE A 142 9.97 20.19 7.69
C ILE A 142 9.52 21.65 7.51
N LYS A 143 8.73 21.95 6.47
CA LYS A 143 8.16 23.28 6.22
C LYS A 143 7.06 23.66 7.20
N LEU A 144 6.53 22.67 7.92
CA LEU A 144 5.51 22.83 8.97
C LEU A 144 6.11 22.76 10.38
N GLY A 145 7.45 22.64 10.51
CA GLY A 145 8.11 22.52 11.80
C GLY A 145 8.02 21.14 12.44
N VAL A 146 7.68 20.11 11.66
CA VAL A 146 7.61 18.71 12.11
C VAL A 146 8.40 17.79 11.18
N ILE A 147 8.46 16.52 11.50
CA ILE A 147 9.04 15.48 10.66
C ILE A 147 7.94 14.52 10.17
N PRO A 148 8.19 13.67 9.15
CA PRO A 148 7.30 12.58 8.79
C PRO A 148 6.95 11.71 10.01
N GLY A 149 5.67 11.40 10.21
CA GLY A 149 5.18 10.72 11.42
C GLY A 149 4.56 9.35 11.18
N ILE A 150 4.33 8.97 9.90
CA ILE A 150 3.69 7.69 9.54
C ILE A 150 4.73 6.74 8.88
N GLY A 151 6.00 6.88 9.25
CA GLY A 151 7.10 6.02 8.81
C GLY A 151 7.90 6.55 7.63
N GLY A 152 7.67 7.79 7.17
CA GLY A 152 8.36 8.38 6.01
C GLY A 152 9.87 8.41 6.17
N THR A 153 10.40 8.77 7.32
CA THR A 153 11.84 8.76 7.59
C THR A 153 12.45 7.37 7.43
N GLN A 154 11.69 6.32 7.74
CA GLN A 154 12.17 4.95 7.75
C GLN A 154 11.99 4.27 6.38
N ARG A 155 10.77 4.33 5.81
CA ARG A 155 10.44 3.69 4.55
C ARG A 155 11.14 4.36 3.37
N LEU A 156 11.13 5.70 3.31
CA LEU A 156 11.82 6.43 2.24
C LEU A 156 13.33 6.15 2.25
N THR A 157 13.96 6.19 3.42
CA THR A 157 15.40 5.92 3.55
C THR A 157 15.77 4.51 3.09
N ARG A 158 14.93 3.51 3.37
CA ARG A 158 15.15 2.14 2.90
C ARG A 158 14.97 2.00 1.39
N ALA A 159 14.02 2.73 0.81
CA ALA A 159 13.75 2.69 -0.63
C ALA A 159 14.82 3.41 -1.46
N VAL A 160 15.17 4.67 -1.10
CA VAL A 160 15.99 5.54 -1.96
C VAL A 160 17.41 5.76 -1.44
N GLY A 161 17.75 5.20 -0.29
CA GLY A 161 19.03 5.39 0.37
C GLY A 161 19.11 6.72 1.15
N LYS A 162 20.08 6.78 2.11
CA LYS A 162 20.20 7.88 3.07
C LYS A 162 20.39 9.24 2.41
N ALA A 163 21.26 9.35 1.41
CA ALA A 163 21.58 10.64 0.80
C ALA A 163 20.36 11.30 0.13
N LYS A 164 19.60 10.52 -0.64
CA LYS A 164 18.37 11.00 -1.30
C LYS A 164 17.27 11.32 -0.29
N ALA A 165 17.09 10.46 0.72
CA ALA A 165 16.09 10.68 1.75
C ALA A 165 16.38 11.97 2.55
N MET A 166 17.67 12.22 2.93
CA MET A 166 18.07 13.45 3.61
C MET A 166 17.78 14.69 2.75
N ASP A 167 18.10 14.66 1.47
CA ASP A 167 17.81 15.76 0.56
C ASP A 167 16.31 16.06 0.47
N LEU A 168 15.48 15.04 0.29
CA LEU A 168 14.01 15.20 0.22
C LEU A 168 13.41 15.70 1.53
N ILE A 169 13.79 15.11 2.66
CA ILE A 169 13.20 15.42 3.97
C ILE A 169 13.68 16.76 4.49
N LEU A 170 14.99 17.06 4.42
CA LEU A 170 15.55 18.28 5.01
C LEU A 170 15.29 19.54 4.18
N THR A 171 15.12 19.39 2.87
CA THR A 171 14.79 20.54 1.99
C THR A 171 13.28 20.65 1.74
N GLY A 172 12.52 19.58 1.97
CA GLY A 172 11.11 19.51 1.66
C GLY A 172 10.83 19.65 0.15
N ARG A 173 11.81 19.31 -0.72
CA ARG A 173 11.60 19.26 -2.16
C ARG A 173 10.78 18.05 -2.58
N MET A 174 10.26 18.09 -3.78
CA MET A 174 9.60 16.95 -4.41
C MET A 174 10.52 16.30 -5.44
N MET A 175 10.30 15.02 -5.70
CA MET A 175 10.84 14.29 -6.86
C MET A 175 9.70 13.91 -7.81
N ASP A 176 10.00 13.86 -9.10
CA ASP A 176 9.05 13.39 -10.10
C ASP A 176 9.02 11.86 -10.21
N ALA A 177 8.13 11.35 -11.05
CA ALA A 177 7.95 9.92 -11.26
C ALA A 177 9.26 9.24 -11.73
N GLN A 178 10.00 9.88 -12.64
CA GLN A 178 11.25 9.37 -13.19
C GLN A 178 12.36 9.31 -12.14
N GLU A 179 12.48 10.35 -11.30
CA GLU A 179 13.43 10.33 -10.19
C GLU A 179 13.06 9.26 -9.17
N ALA A 180 11.77 9.10 -8.88
CA ALA A 180 11.26 8.12 -7.92
C ALA A 180 11.50 6.67 -8.40
N GLU A 181 11.30 6.40 -9.68
CA GLU A 181 11.57 5.08 -10.28
C GLU A 181 13.07 4.77 -10.27
N ARG A 182 13.92 5.69 -10.79
CA ARG A 182 15.38 5.50 -10.78
C ARG A 182 15.96 5.35 -9.38
N SER A 183 15.31 5.91 -8.37
CA SER A 183 15.74 5.82 -6.97
C SER A 183 15.22 4.56 -6.25
N GLY A 184 14.36 3.76 -6.89
CA GLY A 184 13.83 2.52 -6.31
C GLY A 184 12.56 2.68 -5.46
N LEU A 185 11.93 3.86 -5.45
CA LEU A 185 10.65 4.06 -4.75
C LEU A 185 9.47 3.55 -5.57
N VAL A 186 9.50 3.74 -6.88
CA VAL A 186 8.42 3.40 -7.81
C VAL A 186 8.83 2.17 -8.64
N ALA A 187 7.94 1.19 -8.73
CA ALA A 187 8.18 -0.04 -9.47
C ALA A 187 8.00 0.13 -11.00
N ARG A 188 7.07 0.97 -11.42
CA ARG A 188 6.75 1.22 -12.84
C ARG A 188 6.15 2.61 -13.02
N ILE A 189 6.42 3.23 -14.18
CA ILE A 189 5.76 4.46 -14.63
C ILE A 189 4.85 4.11 -15.78
N LEU A 190 3.63 4.65 -15.76
CA LEU A 190 2.61 4.46 -16.78
C LEU A 190 2.05 5.83 -17.23
N PRO A 191 1.47 5.92 -18.44
CA PRO A 191 0.71 7.10 -18.82
C PRO A 191 -0.47 7.32 -17.86
N LEU A 192 -0.73 8.59 -17.48
CA LEU A 192 -1.84 8.93 -16.56
C LEU A 192 -3.17 8.30 -16.98
N ALA A 193 -3.50 8.36 -18.25
CA ALA A 193 -4.78 7.88 -18.80
C ALA A 193 -5.01 6.35 -18.59
N SER A 194 -3.94 5.57 -18.43
CA SER A 194 -4.02 4.11 -18.28
C SER A 194 -3.67 3.62 -16.85
N LEU A 195 -3.26 4.50 -15.96
CA LEU A 195 -2.71 4.14 -14.65
C LEU A 195 -3.58 3.14 -13.89
N VAL A 196 -4.85 3.46 -13.67
CA VAL A 196 -5.74 2.66 -12.83
C VAL A 196 -6.02 1.30 -13.47
N GLU A 197 -6.33 1.29 -14.76
CA GLU A 197 -6.63 0.04 -15.47
C GLU A 197 -5.40 -0.90 -15.52
N GLU A 198 -4.21 -0.36 -15.73
CA GLU A 198 -2.99 -1.16 -15.70
C GLU A 198 -2.62 -1.62 -14.29
N ALA A 199 -2.84 -0.80 -13.25
CA ALA A 199 -2.67 -1.22 -11.86
C ALA A 199 -3.63 -2.35 -11.49
N VAL A 200 -4.89 -2.28 -11.95
CA VAL A 200 -5.87 -3.37 -11.77
C VAL A 200 -5.42 -4.65 -12.50
N LYS A 201 -4.92 -4.57 -13.74
CA LYS A 201 -4.37 -5.75 -14.46
C LYS A 201 -3.19 -6.40 -13.72
N ILE A 202 -2.30 -5.58 -13.14
CA ILE A 202 -1.21 -6.09 -12.30
C ILE A 202 -1.76 -6.80 -11.07
N ALA A 203 -2.75 -6.20 -10.41
CA ALA A 203 -3.43 -6.79 -9.26
C ALA A 203 -4.18 -8.09 -9.62
N GLU A 204 -4.83 -8.15 -10.78
CA GLU A 204 -5.46 -9.38 -11.30
C GLU A 204 -4.43 -10.48 -11.55
N THR A 205 -3.25 -10.12 -12.09
CA THR A 205 -2.14 -11.06 -12.25
C THR A 205 -1.73 -11.65 -10.90
N ILE A 206 -1.53 -10.81 -9.87
CA ILE A 206 -1.22 -11.27 -8.51
C ILE A 206 -2.36 -12.14 -7.96
N ALA A 207 -3.61 -11.71 -8.11
CA ALA A 207 -4.80 -12.41 -7.61
C ALA A 207 -5.11 -13.71 -8.37
N SER A 208 -4.46 -13.97 -9.51
CA SER A 208 -4.55 -15.24 -10.24
C SER A 208 -3.60 -16.31 -9.73
N MET A 209 -2.61 -15.93 -8.91
CA MET A 209 -1.65 -16.85 -8.31
C MET A 209 -2.22 -17.53 -7.06
N SER A 210 -1.56 -18.60 -6.60
CA SER A 210 -1.90 -19.23 -5.32
C SER A 210 -1.81 -18.23 -4.18
N LEU A 211 -2.93 -17.93 -3.54
CA LEU A 211 -2.96 -16.94 -2.45
C LEU A 211 -2.03 -17.33 -1.29
N PRO A 212 -1.96 -18.58 -0.81
CA PRO A 212 -0.98 -18.99 0.19
C PRO A 212 0.45 -18.61 -0.20
N SER A 213 0.84 -18.86 -1.45
CA SER A 213 2.18 -18.53 -1.96
C SER A 213 2.42 -17.02 -2.05
N VAL A 214 1.41 -16.25 -2.47
CA VAL A 214 1.48 -14.78 -2.53
C VAL A 214 1.67 -14.19 -1.14
N LEU A 215 0.90 -14.65 -0.15
CA LEU A 215 1.01 -14.18 1.24
C LEU A 215 2.39 -14.51 1.82
N ALA A 216 2.87 -15.72 1.58
CA ALA A 216 4.18 -16.19 2.02
C ALA A 216 5.33 -15.39 1.39
N ALA A 217 5.25 -15.11 0.08
CA ALA A 217 6.24 -14.32 -0.63
C ALA A 217 6.29 -12.87 -0.11
N LYS A 218 5.12 -12.23 0.06
CA LYS A 218 5.04 -10.89 0.66
C LYS A 218 5.68 -10.85 2.04
N GLU A 219 5.35 -11.80 2.92
CA GLU A 219 5.92 -11.87 4.26
C GLU A 219 7.44 -12.05 4.22
N ALA A 220 7.96 -12.94 3.34
CA ALA A 220 9.38 -13.18 3.21
C ALA A 220 10.14 -11.94 2.69
N VAL A 221 9.58 -11.20 1.71
CA VAL A 221 10.18 -9.97 1.20
C VAL A 221 10.21 -8.89 2.29
N ASN A 222 9.10 -8.68 3.02
CA ASN A 222 9.05 -7.69 4.10
C ASN A 222 10.05 -8.03 5.23
N ARG A 223 10.30 -9.31 5.48
CA ARG A 223 11.27 -9.77 6.49
C ARG A 223 12.70 -9.29 6.18
N ALA A 224 13.04 -9.01 4.93
CA ALA A 224 14.36 -8.51 4.55
C ALA A 224 14.71 -7.17 5.20
N PHE A 225 13.72 -6.38 5.58
CA PHE A 225 13.89 -5.08 6.24
C PHE A 225 13.92 -5.16 7.78
N GLU A 226 13.65 -6.33 8.35
CA GLU A 226 13.44 -6.52 9.79
C GLU A 226 14.47 -7.46 10.43
N THR A 227 15.26 -8.21 9.63
CA THR A 227 16.21 -9.17 10.17
C THR A 227 17.56 -9.13 9.45
N SER A 228 18.56 -9.87 10.00
CA SER A 228 19.80 -10.13 9.29
C SER A 228 19.57 -11.03 8.06
N LEU A 229 20.44 -10.95 7.06
CA LEU A 229 20.35 -11.79 5.86
C LEU A 229 20.27 -13.29 6.21
N ALA A 230 21.07 -13.75 7.19
CA ALA A 230 21.07 -15.16 7.59
C ALA A 230 19.72 -15.62 8.16
N GLU A 231 19.10 -14.80 9.00
CA GLU A 231 17.77 -15.10 9.56
C GLU A 231 16.66 -14.98 8.50
N GLY A 232 16.73 -13.96 7.64
CA GLY A 232 15.79 -13.82 6.52
C GLY A 232 15.81 -15.04 5.61
N VAL A 233 16.99 -15.53 5.20
CA VAL A 233 17.13 -16.74 4.37
C VAL A 233 16.63 -18.01 5.09
N ARG A 234 16.84 -18.11 6.41
CA ARG A 234 16.31 -19.24 7.19
C ARG A 234 14.77 -19.21 7.23
N PHE A 235 14.19 -18.04 7.44
CA PHE A 235 12.74 -17.82 7.42
C PHE A 235 12.17 -18.21 6.05
N GLU A 236 12.69 -17.63 4.96
CA GLU A 236 12.30 -17.91 3.58
C GLU A 236 12.30 -19.42 3.29
N ARG A 237 13.38 -20.11 3.66
CA ARG A 237 13.51 -21.56 3.42
C ARG A 237 12.47 -22.38 4.18
N ARG A 238 12.15 -22.02 5.41
CA ARG A 238 11.08 -22.68 6.18
C ARG A 238 9.71 -22.46 5.55
N VAL A 239 9.43 -21.24 5.15
CA VAL A 239 8.17 -20.88 4.46
C VAL A 239 8.09 -21.60 3.12
N PHE A 240 9.16 -21.60 2.33
CA PHE A 240 9.22 -22.36 1.08
C PHE A 240 8.90 -23.85 1.29
N HIS A 241 9.49 -24.51 2.30
CA HIS A 241 9.20 -25.90 2.60
C HIS A 241 7.74 -26.12 3.00
N SER A 242 7.14 -25.19 3.77
CA SER A 242 5.74 -25.33 4.21
C SER A 242 4.74 -25.30 3.04
N LEU A 243 5.07 -24.59 1.95
CA LEU A 243 4.22 -24.54 0.76
C LEU A 243 4.09 -25.90 0.06
N PHE A 244 5.02 -26.85 0.25
CA PHE A 244 4.90 -28.20 -0.28
C PHE A 244 3.73 -29.01 0.32
N ALA A 245 3.14 -28.54 1.41
CA ALA A 245 1.93 -29.12 1.99
C ALA A 245 0.64 -28.66 1.29
N THR A 246 0.70 -27.65 0.41
CA THR A 246 -0.47 -27.09 -0.26
C THR A 246 -0.86 -27.88 -1.51
N ALA A 247 -2.16 -27.95 -1.80
CA ALA A 247 -2.67 -28.50 -3.06
C ALA A 247 -2.22 -27.65 -4.26
N ASP A 248 -2.16 -26.33 -4.09
CA ASP A 248 -1.73 -25.39 -5.12
C ASP A 248 -0.28 -25.63 -5.58
N GLN A 249 0.62 -26.04 -4.67
CA GLN A 249 1.98 -26.38 -5.05
C GLN A 249 1.99 -27.61 -5.97
N LYS A 250 1.18 -28.63 -5.69
CA LYS A 250 1.07 -29.84 -6.52
C LYS A 250 0.48 -29.49 -7.89
N GLU A 251 -0.57 -28.69 -7.91
CA GLU A 251 -1.20 -28.20 -9.15
C GLU A 251 -0.22 -27.38 -9.99
N GLY A 252 0.48 -26.43 -9.38
CA GLY A 252 1.44 -25.57 -10.07
C GLY A 252 2.56 -26.37 -10.75
N MET A 253 3.15 -27.35 -10.05
CA MET A 253 4.20 -28.23 -10.59
C MET A 253 3.66 -29.11 -11.71
N ALA A 254 2.48 -29.72 -11.54
CA ALA A 254 1.84 -30.56 -12.55
C ALA A 254 1.47 -29.75 -13.80
N ALA A 255 0.91 -28.57 -13.63
CA ALA A 255 0.55 -27.67 -14.73
C ALA A 255 1.78 -27.24 -15.53
N PHE A 256 2.88 -26.90 -14.86
CA PHE A 256 4.14 -26.52 -15.50
C PHE A 256 4.71 -27.68 -16.34
N ILE A 257 4.77 -28.90 -15.79
CA ILE A 257 5.25 -30.08 -16.51
C ILE A 257 4.36 -30.39 -17.73
N ALA A 258 3.04 -30.25 -17.56
CA ALA A 258 2.06 -30.47 -18.62
C ALA A 258 1.93 -29.31 -19.62
N LYS A 259 2.68 -28.23 -19.45
CA LYS A 259 2.63 -26.99 -20.26
C LYS A 259 1.21 -26.42 -20.41
N ARG A 260 0.45 -26.40 -19.34
CA ARG A 260 -0.90 -25.82 -19.25
C ARG A 260 -0.97 -24.75 -18.17
N PRO A 261 -1.93 -23.82 -18.22
CA PRO A 261 -2.19 -22.90 -17.11
C PRO A 261 -2.57 -23.66 -15.83
N PRO A 262 -2.08 -23.21 -14.65
CA PRO A 262 -2.49 -23.78 -13.37
C PRO A 262 -3.92 -23.32 -12.99
N LYS A 263 -4.58 -24.13 -12.16
CA LYS A 263 -5.88 -23.82 -11.57
C LYS A 263 -5.75 -23.84 -10.06
N PHE A 264 -5.36 -22.73 -9.47
CA PHE A 264 -5.18 -22.61 -8.03
C PHE A 264 -6.53 -22.49 -7.30
N GLU A 265 -6.65 -23.22 -6.19
CA GLU A 265 -7.84 -23.27 -5.33
C GLU A 265 -7.61 -22.61 -3.95
N ASN A 266 -6.40 -22.10 -3.72
CA ASN A 266 -5.98 -21.47 -2.47
C ASN A 266 -5.98 -22.44 -1.26
N LYS A 267 -5.60 -23.68 -1.48
CA LYS A 267 -5.58 -24.75 -0.48
C LYS A 267 -4.20 -25.36 -0.33
#